data_4367ce4064d733c463e468b3935bdeaa
#
_entry.id   4367ce4064d733c463e468b3935bdeaa
#
_cell.length_a   1.000
_cell.length_b   1.000
_cell.length_c   1.000
_cell.angle_alpha   90.00
_cell.angle_beta   90.00
_cell.angle_gamma   90.00
#
_symmetry.space_group_name_H-M   'P 1'
#
loop_
_entity.id
_entity.type
_entity.pdbx_description
1 polymer ?
#
loop_
_entity_poly.entity_id
_entity_poly.type
_entity_poly.pdbx_seq_one_letter_code
_entity_poly.pdbx_strand_id
1 'polypeptide(L)'
;MVTEAIDAAQASMPASFALGIGLTNECNLACDFCYRDPTRVDRLSHEQVSAVMARLPVRSVNLGTGENGMHPQFGAIVRWLREQPIKLTITSNGHSIATLDAAEVGAFADVEFSLDYPNEAEQDRQRGPGNWRLIHEQAARCRTLGVPVTFIAVMMKSNFDRLSDIAAIAAEYAAPLRINVYQAVRTDAFALSYDEYWTGFERLFARADAIAIGEPLVRAMAGLPPRRGGCGVATVRVTPRATVQPCVYWPAGAPLDVLLDLGSEITATDPFVAAREVPPACRDCAFASTCGGGCAGRRRLIEALDKPDPYCPVVRGGGRPLSVHMATSRELPKTESACTTVVMAR
;
A
#
# COMPACT_ATOMS: atom_id res chain seq x y z
N MET A 1 9.14 32.49 4.69
CA MET A 1 9.15 31.87 3.34
C MET A 1 9.05 30.34 3.38
N VAL A 2 9.80 29.61 4.23
CA VAL A 2 9.64 28.11 4.35
C VAL A 2 8.36 27.73 5.07
N THR A 3 7.96 28.48 6.10
CA THR A 3 6.72 28.30 6.88
C THR A 3 5.46 28.56 6.03
N GLU A 4 5.46 29.57 5.17
CA GLU A 4 4.34 29.89 4.28
C GLU A 4 4.12 28.83 3.19
N ALA A 5 5.20 28.15 2.73
CA ALA A 5 5.08 27.06 1.76
C ALA A 5 4.51 25.78 2.38
N ILE A 6 4.71 25.58 3.69
CA ILE A 6 4.14 24.45 4.44
C ILE A 6 2.65 24.70 4.69
N ASP A 7 2.25 25.92 5.05
CA ASP A 7 0.85 26.29 5.26
C ASP A 7 0.03 26.28 3.96
N ALA A 8 0.61 26.69 2.83
CA ALA A 8 -0.07 26.67 1.53
C ALA A 8 -0.33 25.22 1.02
N ALA A 9 0.48 24.24 1.44
CA ALA A 9 0.26 22.82 1.11
C ALA A 9 -0.86 22.17 1.96
N GLN A 10 -1.30 22.84 3.04
CA GLN A 10 -2.37 22.37 3.93
C GLN A 10 -3.78 22.85 3.52
N ALA A 11 -3.89 23.79 2.58
CA ALA A 11 -5.10 24.61 2.42
C ALA A 11 -6.10 24.18 1.34
N SER A 12 -5.87 23.15 0.53
CA SER A 12 -6.86 22.69 -0.45
C SER A 12 -7.28 21.25 -0.20
N MET A 13 -8.58 21.04 0.05
CA MET A 13 -9.19 19.71 0.04
C MET A 13 -8.86 18.99 -1.28
N PRO A 14 -8.50 17.71 -1.24
CA PRO A 14 -8.23 16.99 -2.47
C PRO A 14 -9.46 16.91 -3.35
N ALA A 15 -9.30 17.17 -4.65
CA ALA A 15 -10.41 17.12 -5.60
C ALA A 15 -11.03 15.70 -5.69
N SER A 16 -10.27 14.66 -5.33
CA SER A 16 -10.76 13.27 -5.28
C SER A 16 -9.85 12.38 -4.43
N PHE A 17 -10.39 11.24 -4.01
CA PHE A 17 -9.72 10.30 -3.10
C PHE A 17 -9.35 8.98 -3.78
N ALA A 18 -8.19 8.43 -3.39
CA ALA A 18 -7.89 7.01 -3.56
C ALA A 18 -8.40 6.26 -2.31
N LEU A 19 -9.39 5.40 -2.50
CA LEU A 19 -10.05 4.67 -1.42
C LEU A 19 -9.52 3.25 -1.35
N GLY A 20 -9.07 2.83 -0.17
CA GLY A 20 -8.78 1.43 0.09
C GLY A 20 -9.89 0.83 0.92
N ILE A 21 -10.48 -0.27 0.46
CA ILE A 21 -11.57 -0.97 1.14
C ILE A 21 -11.13 -2.38 1.49
N GLY A 22 -11.27 -2.77 2.76
CA GLY A 22 -11.31 -4.16 3.16
C GLY A 22 -12.75 -4.62 3.26
N LEU A 23 -13.20 -5.50 2.37
CA LEU A 23 -14.57 -6.03 2.46
C LEU A 23 -14.72 -7.00 3.62
N THR A 24 -13.69 -7.78 3.89
CA THR A 24 -13.65 -8.74 5.01
C THR A 24 -12.24 -8.87 5.56
N ASN A 25 -12.10 -9.25 6.83
CA ASN A 25 -10.83 -9.68 7.40
C ASN A 25 -10.63 -11.21 7.31
N GLU A 26 -11.56 -11.94 6.73
CA GLU A 26 -11.37 -13.36 6.45
C GLU A 26 -10.31 -13.58 5.38
N CYS A 27 -9.62 -14.70 5.45
CA CYS A 27 -8.65 -15.13 4.46
C CYS A 27 -8.51 -16.64 4.50
N ASN A 28 -8.37 -17.25 3.35
CA ASN A 28 -8.07 -18.69 3.22
C ASN A 28 -6.64 -19.05 3.64
N LEU A 29 -5.78 -18.04 3.92
CA LEU A 29 -4.40 -18.19 4.39
C LEU A 29 -4.21 -17.61 5.79
N ALA A 30 -3.17 -18.08 6.49
CA ALA A 30 -2.81 -17.68 7.85
C ALA A 30 -1.36 -17.18 7.97
N CYS A 31 -0.92 -16.32 7.06
CA CYS A 31 0.45 -15.80 7.02
C CYS A 31 0.85 -15.15 8.35
N ASP A 32 1.98 -15.56 8.94
CA ASP A 32 2.44 -15.12 10.27
C ASP A 32 2.72 -13.61 10.34
N PHE A 33 3.18 -13.03 9.23
CA PHE A 33 3.50 -11.59 9.13
C PHE A 33 2.27 -10.70 8.88
N CYS A 34 1.07 -11.28 8.69
CA CYS A 34 -0.12 -10.53 8.29
C CYS A 34 -0.60 -9.62 9.41
N TYR A 35 -0.89 -8.35 9.07
CA TYR A 35 -1.39 -7.36 10.01
C TYR A 35 -2.86 -7.53 10.40
N ARG A 36 -3.65 -8.33 9.64
CA ARG A 36 -5.06 -8.56 9.93
C ARG A 36 -5.25 -9.31 11.26
N ASP A 37 -6.36 -9.06 11.92
CA ASP A 37 -6.79 -9.83 13.08
C ASP A 37 -7.55 -11.09 12.60
N PRO A 38 -7.00 -12.30 12.78
CA PRO A 38 -7.64 -13.55 12.37
C PRO A 38 -8.67 -14.08 13.40
N THR A 39 -8.77 -13.47 14.58
CA THR A 39 -9.62 -13.96 15.69
C THR A 39 -11.07 -13.57 15.52
N ARG A 40 -11.39 -12.70 14.57
CA ARG A 40 -12.73 -12.16 14.33
C ARG A 40 -13.10 -12.29 12.85
N VAL A 41 -14.40 -12.28 12.60
CA VAL A 41 -14.97 -12.13 11.26
C VAL A 41 -15.73 -10.80 11.24
N ASP A 42 -15.13 -9.83 10.55
CA ASP A 42 -15.74 -8.53 10.30
C ASP A 42 -15.95 -8.37 8.77
N ARG A 43 -17.07 -7.77 8.37
CA ARG A 43 -17.43 -7.58 6.96
C ARG A 43 -18.13 -6.25 6.76
N LEU A 44 -17.79 -5.56 5.67
CA LEU A 44 -18.58 -4.41 5.20
C LEU A 44 -19.72 -4.90 4.32
N SER A 45 -20.93 -4.40 4.55
CA SER A 45 -22.04 -4.69 3.65
C SER A 45 -21.93 -3.91 2.34
N HIS A 46 -22.66 -4.35 1.31
CA HIS A 46 -22.76 -3.62 0.04
C HIS A 46 -23.31 -2.20 0.25
N GLU A 47 -24.30 -2.05 1.14
CA GLU A 47 -24.90 -0.74 1.48
C GLU A 47 -23.87 0.20 2.12
N GLN A 48 -22.99 -0.30 3.00
CA GLN A 48 -21.91 0.49 3.58
C GLN A 48 -20.89 0.93 2.52
N VAL A 49 -20.51 0.05 1.60
CA VAL A 49 -19.60 0.38 0.50
C VAL A 49 -20.24 1.46 -0.40
N SER A 50 -21.50 1.30 -0.78
CA SER A 50 -22.22 2.27 -1.62
C SER A 50 -22.40 3.62 -0.93
N ALA A 51 -22.67 3.64 0.38
CA ALA A 51 -22.78 4.87 1.15
C ALA A 51 -21.45 5.66 1.17
N VAL A 52 -20.31 4.97 1.36
CA VAL A 52 -18.98 5.60 1.28
C VAL A 52 -18.73 6.20 -0.10
N MET A 53 -19.03 5.46 -1.16
CA MET A 53 -18.86 5.91 -2.54
C MET A 53 -19.74 7.12 -2.89
N ALA A 54 -20.96 7.19 -2.36
CA ALA A 54 -21.85 8.32 -2.53
C ALA A 54 -21.38 9.58 -1.76
N ARG A 55 -20.61 9.41 -0.70
CA ARG A 55 -20.21 10.50 0.20
C ARG A 55 -18.86 11.14 -0.13
N LEU A 56 -17.99 10.42 -0.81
CA LEU A 56 -16.65 10.87 -1.19
C LEU A 56 -16.50 10.99 -2.72
N PRO A 57 -15.81 12.03 -3.23
CA PRO A 57 -15.38 12.09 -4.62
C PRO A 57 -14.22 11.08 -4.83
N VAL A 58 -14.56 9.84 -5.20
CA VAL A 58 -13.59 8.74 -5.35
C VAL A 58 -13.12 8.65 -6.80
N ARG A 59 -11.79 8.62 -7.04
CA ARG A 59 -11.18 8.38 -8.35
C ARG A 59 -10.71 6.94 -8.54
N SER A 60 -10.40 6.25 -7.43
CA SER A 60 -9.96 4.85 -7.48
C SER A 60 -10.33 4.10 -6.21
N VAL A 61 -10.63 2.82 -6.35
CA VAL A 61 -10.84 1.88 -5.25
C VAL A 61 -9.82 0.75 -5.36
N ASN A 62 -9.16 0.44 -4.24
CA ASN A 62 -8.38 -0.77 -4.10
C ASN A 62 -9.05 -1.68 -3.06
N LEU A 63 -9.46 -2.87 -3.48
CA LEU A 63 -9.94 -3.91 -2.58
C LEU A 63 -8.74 -4.63 -1.97
N GLY A 64 -8.59 -4.55 -0.65
CA GLY A 64 -7.48 -5.15 0.10
C GLY A 64 -7.90 -5.43 1.54
N THR A 65 -7.02 -6.01 2.35
CA THR A 65 -7.30 -6.55 3.70
C THR A 65 -8.07 -7.87 3.66
N GLY A 66 -7.53 -8.88 4.33
CA GLY A 66 -8.05 -10.25 4.21
C GLY A 66 -7.91 -10.77 2.78
N GLU A 67 -8.84 -11.62 2.38
CA GLU A 67 -9.00 -12.07 0.99
C GLU A 67 -10.45 -11.83 0.57
N ASN A 68 -10.69 -10.83 -0.26
CA ASN A 68 -12.03 -10.30 -0.52
C ASN A 68 -12.98 -11.32 -1.15
N GLY A 69 -12.46 -12.33 -1.87
CA GLY A 69 -13.23 -13.46 -2.39
C GLY A 69 -13.90 -14.33 -1.32
N MET A 70 -13.52 -14.20 -0.04
CA MET A 70 -14.18 -14.83 1.09
C MET A 70 -15.47 -14.09 1.50
N HIS A 71 -15.69 -12.86 1.03
CA HIS A 71 -16.90 -12.10 1.35
C HIS A 71 -18.11 -12.64 0.56
N PRO A 72 -19.26 -12.93 1.20
CA PRO A 72 -20.42 -13.55 0.54
C PRO A 72 -20.98 -12.74 -0.64
N GLN A 73 -20.86 -11.41 -0.59
CA GLN A 73 -21.34 -10.49 -1.64
C GLN A 73 -20.24 -10.02 -2.58
N PHE A 74 -19.04 -10.65 -2.58
CA PHE A 74 -17.87 -10.14 -3.31
C PHE A 74 -18.16 -9.89 -4.80
N GLY A 75 -18.68 -10.88 -5.53
CA GLY A 75 -18.99 -10.72 -6.95
C GLY A 75 -20.05 -9.62 -7.19
N ALA A 76 -21.08 -9.51 -6.34
CA ALA A 76 -22.07 -8.46 -6.44
C ALA A 76 -21.46 -7.05 -6.27
N ILE A 77 -20.57 -6.89 -5.28
CA ILE A 77 -19.87 -5.63 -5.02
C ILE A 77 -18.92 -5.29 -6.20
N VAL A 78 -18.19 -6.27 -6.74
CA VAL A 78 -17.33 -6.06 -7.92
C VAL A 78 -18.15 -5.60 -9.14
N ARG A 79 -19.26 -6.26 -9.43
CA ARG A 79 -20.15 -5.85 -10.54
C ARG A 79 -20.66 -4.43 -10.37
N TRP A 80 -21.10 -4.07 -9.16
CA TRP A 80 -21.56 -2.72 -8.86
C TRP A 80 -20.44 -1.66 -8.95
N LEU A 81 -19.23 -1.95 -8.42
CA LEU A 81 -18.08 -1.05 -8.50
C LEU A 81 -17.62 -0.82 -9.95
N ARG A 82 -17.73 -1.83 -10.82
CA ARG A 82 -17.42 -1.71 -12.25
C ARG A 82 -18.25 -0.63 -12.96
N GLU A 83 -19.48 -0.40 -12.51
CA GLU A 83 -20.39 0.59 -13.07
C GLU A 83 -20.08 2.02 -12.62
N GLN A 84 -19.19 2.18 -11.62
CA GLN A 84 -18.80 3.49 -11.12
C GLN A 84 -17.68 4.09 -11.97
N PRO A 85 -17.59 5.43 -12.10
CA PRO A 85 -16.54 6.12 -12.88
C PRO A 85 -15.21 6.15 -12.12
N ILE A 86 -14.64 5.00 -11.79
CA ILE A 86 -13.44 4.84 -10.96
C ILE A 86 -12.46 3.85 -11.58
N LYS A 87 -11.19 3.93 -11.19
CA LYS A 87 -10.23 2.83 -11.41
C LYS A 87 -10.39 1.81 -10.28
N LEU A 88 -10.83 0.60 -10.60
CA LEU A 88 -10.96 -0.50 -9.64
C LEU A 88 -9.71 -1.37 -9.68
N THR A 89 -9.10 -1.62 -8.52
CA THR A 89 -7.95 -2.52 -8.35
C THR A 89 -8.19 -3.46 -7.18
N ILE A 90 -7.48 -4.58 -7.15
CA ILE A 90 -7.54 -5.54 -6.04
C ILE A 90 -6.16 -6.05 -5.68
N THR A 91 -5.90 -6.26 -4.39
CA THR A 91 -4.73 -6.99 -3.88
C THR A 91 -5.20 -8.34 -3.35
N SER A 92 -4.67 -9.44 -3.90
CA SER A 92 -5.13 -10.81 -3.64
C SER A 92 -3.96 -11.79 -3.50
N ASN A 93 -4.19 -12.87 -2.77
CA ASN A 93 -3.33 -14.04 -2.75
C ASN A 93 -3.64 -15.03 -3.89
N GLY A 94 -4.50 -14.63 -4.84
CA GLY A 94 -4.98 -15.42 -5.97
C GLY A 94 -6.40 -15.93 -5.79
N HIS A 95 -6.85 -16.17 -4.57
CA HIS A 95 -8.16 -16.77 -4.30
C HIS A 95 -9.33 -15.91 -4.78
N SER A 96 -9.32 -14.59 -4.52
CA SER A 96 -10.39 -13.70 -4.98
C SER A 96 -10.56 -13.74 -6.50
N ILE A 97 -9.47 -13.78 -7.25
CA ILE A 97 -9.52 -13.84 -8.71
C ILE A 97 -10.03 -15.19 -9.20
N ALA A 98 -9.67 -16.27 -8.51
CA ALA A 98 -10.16 -17.62 -8.85
C ALA A 98 -11.67 -17.78 -8.66
N THR A 99 -12.31 -16.97 -7.80
CA THR A 99 -13.77 -17.02 -7.54
C THR A 99 -14.61 -16.21 -8.54
N LEU A 100 -13.99 -15.35 -9.35
CA LEU A 100 -14.66 -14.46 -10.30
C LEU A 100 -14.73 -15.08 -11.70
N ASP A 101 -15.77 -14.74 -12.45
CA ASP A 101 -15.84 -15.06 -13.87
C ASP A 101 -14.93 -14.12 -14.73
N ALA A 102 -14.86 -14.34 -16.03
CA ALA A 102 -14.01 -13.56 -16.93
C ALA A 102 -14.45 -12.09 -17.02
N ALA A 103 -15.76 -11.82 -17.00
CA ALA A 103 -16.28 -10.47 -17.09
C ALA A 103 -16.05 -9.67 -15.81
N GLU A 104 -16.13 -10.34 -14.66
CA GLU A 104 -15.82 -9.75 -13.34
C GLU A 104 -14.32 -9.47 -13.19
N VAL A 105 -13.44 -10.37 -13.64
CA VAL A 105 -11.99 -10.12 -13.68
C VAL A 105 -11.66 -8.95 -14.60
N GLY A 106 -12.32 -8.85 -15.75
CA GLY A 106 -12.20 -7.73 -16.69
C GLY A 106 -12.63 -6.36 -16.13
N ALA A 107 -13.26 -6.31 -14.95
CA ALA A 107 -13.59 -5.05 -14.27
C ALA A 107 -12.37 -4.35 -13.65
N PHE A 108 -11.28 -5.07 -13.41
CA PHE A 108 -10.11 -4.51 -12.74
C PHE A 108 -9.16 -3.79 -13.71
N ALA A 109 -8.79 -2.57 -13.35
CA ALA A 109 -7.74 -1.82 -14.02
C ALA A 109 -6.34 -2.38 -13.72
N ASP A 110 -6.18 -3.10 -12.62
CA ASP A 110 -4.98 -3.82 -12.22
C ASP A 110 -5.30 -4.86 -11.14
N VAL A 111 -4.64 -6.01 -11.21
CA VAL A 111 -4.70 -7.05 -10.18
C VAL A 111 -3.33 -7.20 -9.55
N GLU A 112 -3.24 -6.92 -8.24
CA GLU A 112 -1.99 -7.05 -7.47
C GLU A 112 -1.93 -8.43 -6.81
N PHE A 113 -0.99 -9.29 -7.24
CA PHE A 113 -0.77 -10.60 -6.65
C PHE A 113 0.35 -10.58 -5.61
N SER A 114 0.07 -11.17 -4.44
CA SER A 114 0.99 -11.21 -3.31
C SER A 114 2.10 -12.24 -3.50
N LEU A 115 3.32 -11.80 -3.80
CA LEU A 115 4.50 -12.65 -4.04
C LEU A 115 5.68 -12.14 -3.20
N ASP A 116 6.02 -12.86 -2.12
CA ASP A 116 7.08 -12.44 -1.19
C ASP A 116 8.39 -13.20 -1.38
N TYR A 117 8.39 -14.30 -2.12
CA TYR A 117 9.58 -15.12 -2.35
C TYR A 117 9.70 -15.55 -3.81
N PRO A 118 10.94 -15.75 -4.30
CA PRO A 118 11.19 -16.03 -5.71
C PRO A 118 11.14 -17.54 -6.08
N ASN A 119 10.54 -18.39 -5.23
CA ASN A 119 10.34 -19.81 -5.53
C ASN A 119 9.17 -20.40 -4.73
N GLU A 120 8.64 -21.51 -5.23
CA GLU A 120 7.48 -22.20 -4.68
C GLU A 120 7.68 -22.62 -3.22
N ALA A 121 8.82 -23.24 -2.91
CA ALA A 121 9.06 -23.79 -1.58
C ALA A 121 9.07 -22.70 -0.47
N GLU A 122 9.67 -21.55 -0.74
CA GLU A 122 9.70 -20.42 0.20
C GLU A 122 8.35 -19.69 0.26
N GLN A 123 7.72 -19.45 -0.91
CA GLN A 123 6.41 -18.80 -0.98
C GLN A 123 5.34 -19.61 -0.24
N ASP A 124 5.26 -20.90 -0.53
CA ASP A 124 4.27 -21.79 0.07
C ASP A 124 4.50 -22.01 1.57
N ARG A 125 5.76 -22.09 2.00
CA ARG A 125 6.09 -22.14 3.43
C ARG A 125 5.62 -20.89 4.17
N GLN A 126 5.73 -19.71 3.56
CA GLN A 126 5.40 -18.44 4.20
C GLN A 126 3.90 -18.11 4.14
N ARG A 127 3.24 -18.45 3.04
CA ARG A 127 1.84 -18.09 2.82
C ARG A 127 0.88 -19.26 2.97
N GLY A 128 1.28 -20.45 2.54
CA GLY A 128 0.48 -21.67 2.60
C GLY A 128 0.65 -22.51 1.35
N PRO A 129 0.50 -23.84 1.46
CA PRO A 129 0.70 -24.78 0.37
C PRO A 129 -0.14 -24.46 -0.88
N GLY A 130 0.49 -24.49 -2.06
CA GLY A 130 -0.15 -24.26 -3.35
C GLY A 130 -0.40 -22.76 -3.69
N ASN A 131 0.01 -21.82 -2.81
CA ASN A 131 -0.17 -20.39 -3.08
C ASN A 131 0.66 -19.93 -4.28
N TRP A 132 1.90 -20.42 -4.42
CA TRP A 132 2.74 -20.14 -5.58
C TRP A 132 2.01 -20.47 -6.89
N ARG A 133 1.56 -21.72 -7.03
CA ARG A 133 0.87 -22.18 -8.24
C ARG A 133 -0.39 -21.36 -8.52
N LEU A 134 -1.21 -21.11 -7.50
CA LEU A 134 -2.45 -20.32 -7.64
C LEU A 134 -2.17 -18.90 -8.17
N ILE A 135 -1.16 -18.22 -7.63
CA ILE A 135 -0.78 -16.87 -8.09
C ILE A 135 -0.38 -16.90 -9.57
N HIS A 136 0.48 -17.84 -9.97
CA HIS A 136 0.96 -17.94 -11.34
C HIS A 136 -0.17 -18.30 -12.33
N GLU A 137 -1.08 -19.20 -11.95
CA GLU A 137 -2.28 -19.54 -12.73
C GLU A 137 -3.19 -18.33 -12.93
N GLN A 138 -3.47 -17.58 -11.85
CA GLN A 138 -4.36 -16.42 -11.95
C GLN A 138 -3.70 -15.22 -12.64
N ALA A 139 -2.40 -15.02 -12.49
CA ALA A 139 -1.65 -14.00 -13.24
C ALA A 139 -1.67 -14.29 -14.76
N ALA A 140 -1.46 -15.54 -15.15
CA ALA A 140 -1.56 -15.97 -16.55
C ALA A 140 -2.99 -15.78 -17.09
N ARG A 141 -4.03 -16.10 -16.29
CA ARG A 141 -5.43 -15.86 -16.63
C ARG A 141 -5.72 -14.38 -16.84
N CYS A 142 -5.28 -13.49 -15.96
CA CYS A 142 -5.45 -12.05 -16.12
C CYS A 142 -4.82 -11.56 -17.42
N ARG A 143 -3.59 -11.98 -17.74
CA ARG A 143 -2.94 -11.64 -19.01
C ARG A 143 -3.73 -12.10 -20.22
N THR A 144 -4.29 -13.31 -20.21
CA THR A 144 -5.13 -13.82 -21.29
C THR A 144 -6.41 -12.98 -21.48
N LEU A 145 -6.93 -12.42 -20.38
CA LEU A 145 -8.10 -11.54 -20.38
C LEU A 145 -7.73 -10.06 -20.69
N GLY A 146 -6.45 -9.74 -20.90
CA GLY A 146 -5.98 -8.39 -21.15
C GLY A 146 -6.00 -7.48 -19.91
N VAL A 147 -6.10 -8.06 -18.71
CA VAL A 147 -6.08 -7.31 -17.43
C VAL A 147 -4.64 -7.12 -16.96
N PRO A 148 -4.21 -5.88 -16.69
CA PRO A 148 -2.89 -5.61 -16.13
C PRO A 148 -2.64 -6.33 -14.81
N VAL A 149 -1.41 -6.79 -14.61
CA VAL A 149 -0.95 -7.47 -13.40
C VAL A 149 0.20 -6.69 -12.77
N THR A 150 0.16 -6.58 -11.45
CA THR A 150 1.27 -6.12 -10.61
C THR A 150 1.56 -7.22 -9.60
N PHE A 151 2.84 -7.55 -9.35
CA PHE A 151 3.17 -8.33 -8.16
C PHE A 151 3.43 -7.41 -6.98
N ILE A 152 3.10 -7.86 -5.77
CA ILE A 152 3.33 -7.09 -4.55
C ILE A 152 4.07 -7.94 -3.53
N ALA A 153 5.19 -7.43 -3.02
CA ALA A 153 5.97 -8.02 -1.95
C ALA A 153 5.95 -7.15 -0.70
N VAL A 154 5.93 -7.79 0.45
CA VAL A 154 6.27 -7.15 1.72
C VAL A 154 7.75 -7.38 1.98
N MET A 155 8.54 -6.31 2.02
CA MET A 155 9.95 -6.37 2.40
C MET A 155 10.06 -6.63 3.89
N MET A 156 10.61 -7.77 4.25
CA MET A 156 10.76 -8.30 5.61
C MET A 156 12.21 -8.68 5.87
N LYS A 157 12.57 -8.87 7.15
CA LYS A 157 13.87 -9.42 7.56
C LYS A 157 14.25 -10.72 6.83
N SER A 158 13.26 -11.53 6.48
CA SER A 158 13.46 -12.84 5.84
C SER A 158 13.62 -12.81 4.32
N ASN A 159 13.39 -11.64 3.66
CA ASN A 159 13.43 -11.54 2.19
C ASN A 159 14.00 -10.22 1.64
N PHE A 160 14.51 -9.32 2.49
CA PHE A 160 14.96 -7.99 2.05
C PHE A 160 16.04 -8.04 0.95
N ASP A 161 16.81 -9.09 0.92
CA ASP A 161 17.90 -9.30 -0.06
C ASP A 161 17.46 -10.07 -1.32
N ARG A 162 16.19 -10.49 -1.40
CA ARG A 162 15.61 -11.29 -2.50
C ARG A 162 14.67 -10.50 -3.42
N LEU A 163 14.44 -9.21 -3.15
CA LEU A 163 13.45 -8.40 -3.89
C LEU A 163 13.75 -8.28 -5.38
N SER A 164 15.03 -8.24 -5.76
CA SER A 164 15.43 -8.21 -7.18
C SER A 164 15.12 -9.52 -7.90
N ASP A 165 15.18 -10.66 -7.21
CA ASP A 165 14.83 -11.96 -7.79
C ASP A 165 13.31 -12.05 -7.97
N ILE A 166 12.52 -11.51 -7.03
CA ILE A 166 11.06 -11.40 -7.18
C ILE A 166 10.69 -10.45 -8.33
N ALA A 167 11.43 -9.35 -8.49
CA ALA A 167 11.23 -8.43 -9.62
C ALA A 167 11.50 -9.12 -10.98
N ALA A 168 12.49 -10.01 -11.04
CA ALA A 168 12.77 -10.79 -12.24
C ALA A 168 11.60 -11.73 -12.60
N ILE A 169 10.97 -12.39 -11.62
CA ILE A 169 9.76 -13.19 -11.85
C ILE A 169 8.60 -12.32 -12.35
N ALA A 170 8.37 -11.15 -11.74
CA ALA A 170 7.34 -10.23 -12.20
C ALA A 170 7.56 -9.83 -13.67
N ALA A 171 8.81 -9.65 -14.10
CA ALA A 171 9.15 -9.30 -15.47
C ALA A 171 8.78 -10.39 -16.50
N GLU A 172 8.74 -11.67 -16.13
CA GLU A 172 8.25 -12.76 -16.98
C GLU A 172 6.78 -12.57 -17.38
N TYR A 173 6.04 -11.84 -16.56
CA TYR A 173 4.64 -11.44 -16.82
C TYR A 173 4.53 -10.05 -17.45
N ALA A 174 5.63 -9.40 -17.81
CA ALA A 174 5.70 -7.98 -18.18
C ALA A 174 5.06 -7.07 -17.09
N ALA A 175 5.09 -7.49 -15.84
CA ALA A 175 4.48 -6.86 -14.70
C ALA A 175 5.51 -6.14 -13.82
N PRO A 176 5.17 -5.00 -13.21
CA PRO A 176 5.98 -4.38 -12.19
C PRO A 176 5.91 -5.15 -10.87
N LEU A 177 6.93 -4.95 -10.03
CA LEU A 177 6.90 -5.32 -8.62
C LEU A 177 6.64 -4.09 -7.75
N ARG A 178 5.61 -4.14 -6.93
CA ARG A 178 5.31 -3.17 -5.86
C ARG A 178 5.86 -3.69 -4.54
N ILE A 179 6.55 -2.84 -3.81
CA ILE A 179 7.18 -3.19 -2.54
C ILE A 179 6.57 -2.35 -1.43
N ASN A 180 6.07 -3.01 -0.40
CA ASN A 180 5.70 -2.42 0.88
C ASN A 180 6.74 -2.81 1.93
N VAL A 181 7.13 -1.88 2.79
CA VAL A 181 7.97 -2.20 3.95
C VAL A 181 7.09 -2.80 5.04
N TYR A 182 7.55 -3.90 5.62
CA TYR A 182 6.86 -4.55 6.74
C TYR A 182 6.60 -3.58 7.90
N GLN A 183 5.41 -3.70 8.48
CA GLN A 183 4.99 -2.93 9.65
C GLN A 183 4.63 -3.89 10.78
N ALA A 184 5.27 -3.74 11.93
CA ALA A 184 5.12 -4.62 13.09
C ALA A 184 3.78 -4.37 13.84
N VAL A 185 2.66 -4.74 13.21
CA VAL A 185 1.31 -4.57 13.81
C VAL A 185 1.03 -5.63 14.86
N ARG A 186 1.42 -6.88 14.62
CA ARG A 186 1.11 -8.03 15.49
C ARG A 186 2.36 -8.68 16.09
N THR A 187 3.47 -8.61 15.40
CA THR A 187 4.75 -9.20 15.80
C THR A 187 5.89 -8.38 15.22
N ASP A 188 7.03 -8.37 15.86
CA ASP A 188 8.28 -7.76 15.39
C ASP A 188 9.23 -8.78 14.74
N ALA A 189 8.88 -10.07 14.73
CA ALA A 189 9.70 -11.15 14.22
C ALA A 189 10.17 -10.95 12.75
N PHE A 190 9.40 -10.21 11.96
CA PHE A 190 9.70 -9.89 10.57
C PHE A 190 10.21 -8.46 10.36
N ALA A 191 10.38 -7.70 11.45
CA ALA A 191 10.85 -6.32 11.38
C ALA A 191 12.29 -6.25 10.88
N LEU A 192 12.54 -5.29 10.01
CA LEU A 192 13.87 -5.01 9.48
C LEU A 192 14.70 -4.27 10.51
N SER A 193 15.99 -4.58 10.58
CA SER A 193 16.96 -3.66 11.15
C SER A 193 17.18 -2.46 10.21
N TYR A 194 17.87 -1.44 10.72
CA TYR A 194 18.24 -0.28 9.89
C TYR A 194 19.06 -0.68 8.67
N ASP A 195 20.04 -1.56 8.83
CA ASP A 195 20.90 -1.98 7.73
C ASP A 195 20.18 -2.87 6.72
N GLU A 196 19.31 -3.77 7.17
CA GLU A 196 18.48 -4.61 6.29
C GLU A 196 17.53 -3.76 5.43
N TYR A 197 16.92 -2.72 6.03
CA TYR A 197 16.05 -1.79 5.28
C TYR A 197 16.80 -1.13 4.13
N TRP A 198 17.96 -0.53 4.39
CA TRP A 198 18.71 0.18 3.37
C TRP A 198 19.37 -0.76 2.35
N THR A 199 19.95 -1.86 2.82
CA THR A 199 20.55 -2.88 1.95
C THR A 199 19.52 -3.47 0.99
N GLY A 200 18.28 -3.67 1.44
CA GLY A 200 17.19 -4.14 0.58
C GLY A 200 16.93 -3.21 -0.60
N PHE A 201 16.83 -1.91 -0.36
CA PHE A 201 16.64 -0.92 -1.43
C PHE A 201 17.88 -0.75 -2.31
N GLU A 202 19.09 -0.76 -1.75
CA GLU A 202 20.35 -0.68 -2.51
C GLU A 202 20.47 -1.85 -3.50
N ARG A 203 20.24 -3.07 -3.03
CA ARG A 203 20.28 -4.29 -3.89
C ARG A 203 19.19 -4.27 -4.95
N LEU A 204 17.99 -3.81 -4.58
CA LEU A 204 16.88 -3.71 -5.52
C LEU A 204 17.20 -2.76 -6.67
N PHE A 205 17.62 -1.52 -6.36
CA PHE A 205 17.90 -0.51 -7.38
C PHE A 205 19.17 -0.81 -8.20
N ALA A 206 20.05 -1.68 -7.73
CA ALA A 206 21.15 -2.17 -8.52
C ALA A 206 20.70 -3.02 -9.73
N ARG A 207 19.50 -3.63 -9.69
CA ARG A 207 18.99 -4.57 -10.70
C ARG A 207 17.63 -4.20 -11.29
N ALA A 208 16.98 -3.18 -10.79
CA ALA A 208 15.65 -2.76 -11.22
C ALA A 208 15.55 -1.25 -11.35
N ASP A 209 14.75 -0.80 -12.32
CA ASP A 209 14.42 0.60 -12.51
C ASP A 209 13.19 0.97 -11.70
N ALA A 210 13.22 2.12 -11.06
CA ALA A 210 12.07 2.62 -10.31
C ALA A 210 11.03 3.25 -11.24
N ILE A 211 9.79 2.81 -11.15
CA ILE A 211 8.64 3.45 -11.80
C ILE A 211 8.06 4.52 -10.88
N ALA A 212 7.94 4.21 -9.60
CA ALA A 212 7.47 5.16 -8.59
C ALA A 212 8.09 4.86 -7.23
N ILE A 213 8.49 5.90 -6.52
CA ILE A 213 8.99 5.81 -5.15
C ILE A 213 8.06 6.60 -4.24
N GLY A 214 7.26 5.89 -3.45
CA GLY A 214 6.34 6.46 -2.46
C GLY A 214 6.85 6.35 -1.03
N GLU A 215 7.84 5.46 -0.74
CA GLU A 215 8.47 5.35 0.57
C GLU A 215 9.25 6.65 0.87
N PRO A 216 8.87 7.41 1.94
CA PRO A 216 9.35 8.77 2.13
C PRO A 216 10.86 8.91 2.28
N LEU A 217 11.48 8.02 3.06
CA LEU A 217 12.94 8.07 3.28
C LEU A 217 13.72 7.69 2.02
N VAL A 218 13.26 6.66 1.32
CA VAL A 218 13.88 6.22 0.05
C VAL A 218 13.80 7.33 -0.98
N ARG A 219 12.65 8.01 -1.06
CA ARG A 219 12.46 9.16 -1.95
C ARG A 219 13.42 10.30 -1.66
N ALA A 220 13.59 10.65 -0.38
CA ALA A 220 14.50 11.70 0.05
C ALA A 220 15.97 11.36 -0.25
N MET A 221 16.38 10.12 0.05
CA MET A 221 17.75 9.67 -0.19
C MET A 221 18.07 9.44 -1.68
N ALA A 222 17.05 9.24 -2.52
CA ALA A 222 17.18 9.22 -3.98
C ALA A 222 17.19 10.63 -4.60
N GLY A 223 17.14 11.71 -3.82
CA GLY A 223 17.15 13.08 -4.31
C GLY A 223 15.92 13.48 -5.14
N LEU A 224 14.80 12.77 -4.97
CA LEU A 224 13.57 13.04 -5.72
C LEU A 224 12.78 14.21 -5.11
N PRO A 225 12.02 14.95 -5.92
CA PRO A 225 11.24 16.09 -5.44
C PRO A 225 10.15 15.65 -4.44
N PRO A 226 9.62 16.59 -3.61
CA PRO A 226 8.49 16.34 -2.74
C PRO A 226 7.31 15.70 -3.49
N ARG A 227 6.62 14.76 -2.86
CA ARG A 227 5.42 14.15 -3.43
C ARG A 227 4.20 14.97 -3.08
N ARG A 228 3.32 15.19 -4.06
CA ARG A 228 1.98 15.73 -3.80
C ARG A 228 1.08 14.59 -3.33
N GLY A 229 0.37 14.78 -2.20
CA GLY A 229 -0.48 13.77 -1.60
C GLY A 229 0.29 12.80 -0.70
N GLY A 230 -0.40 11.87 -0.09
CA GLY A 230 0.15 10.89 0.85
C GLY A 230 -0.89 10.42 1.85
N CYS A 231 -0.42 9.71 2.89
CA CYS A 231 -1.27 9.26 3.99
C CYS A 231 -1.97 10.45 4.64
N GLY A 232 -3.28 10.35 4.83
CA GLY A 232 -4.08 11.40 5.47
C GLY A 232 -4.39 12.62 4.62
N VAL A 233 -3.93 12.70 3.36
CA VAL A 233 -4.24 13.81 2.44
C VAL A 233 -5.32 13.41 1.45
N ALA A 234 -4.99 12.53 0.51
CA ALA A 234 -5.87 12.10 -0.59
C ALA A 234 -6.13 10.59 -0.60
N THR A 235 -5.79 9.90 0.50
CA THR A 235 -6.02 8.47 0.68
C THR A 235 -6.86 8.23 1.93
N VAL A 236 -7.92 7.45 1.78
CA VAL A 236 -8.80 7.00 2.87
C VAL A 236 -8.85 5.49 2.89
N ARG A 237 -8.81 4.90 4.06
CA ARG A 237 -8.98 3.45 4.27
C ARG A 237 -10.25 3.18 5.05
N VAL A 238 -11.08 2.29 4.52
CA VAL A 238 -12.26 1.76 5.22
C VAL A 238 -11.99 0.28 5.51
N THR A 239 -12.02 -0.05 6.80
CA THR A 239 -11.71 -1.40 7.27
C THR A 239 -12.95 -2.28 7.31
N PRO A 240 -12.82 -3.62 7.37
CA PRO A 240 -13.97 -4.51 7.55
C PRO A 240 -14.78 -4.25 8.83
N ARG A 241 -14.19 -3.56 9.82
CA ARG A 241 -14.85 -3.14 11.08
C ARG A 241 -15.69 -1.87 10.95
N ALA A 242 -15.91 -1.40 9.73
CA ALA A 242 -16.56 -0.11 9.50
C ALA A 242 -15.84 1.04 10.23
N THR A 243 -14.50 1.07 10.17
CA THR A 243 -13.69 2.18 10.65
C THR A 243 -12.92 2.84 9.51
N VAL A 244 -12.65 4.14 9.66
CA VAL A 244 -12.01 4.99 8.65
C VAL A 244 -10.64 5.44 9.14
N GLN A 245 -9.61 5.25 8.35
CA GLN A 245 -8.22 5.45 8.73
C GLN A 245 -7.42 6.17 7.64
N PRO A 246 -6.38 6.95 7.98
CA PRO A 246 -5.47 7.54 7.01
C PRO A 246 -4.54 6.50 6.35
N CYS A 247 -4.30 5.38 7.02
CA CYS A 247 -3.36 4.34 6.62
C CYS A 247 -3.84 2.98 7.12
N VAL A 248 -3.59 1.91 6.37
CA VAL A 248 -3.98 0.53 6.74
C VAL A 248 -3.34 0.05 8.05
N TYR A 249 -2.21 0.62 8.43
CA TYR A 249 -1.49 0.30 9.67
C TYR A 249 -1.83 1.23 10.84
N TRP A 250 -2.80 2.12 10.68
CA TRP A 250 -3.21 3.03 11.76
C TRP A 250 -4.04 2.25 12.79
N PRO A 251 -3.63 2.25 14.08
CA PRO A 251 -4.18 1.30 15.07
C PRO A 251 -5.63 1.57 15.45
N ALA A 252 -6.12 2.82 15.31
CA ALA A 252 -7.48 3.21 15.63
C ALA A 252 -8.01 4.16 14.56
N GLY A 253 -9.17 3.83 14.00
CA GLY A 253 -9.89 4.67 13.04
C GLY A 253 -11.13 5.31 13.65
N ALA A 254 -11.65 6.33 12.98
CA ALA A 254 -12.97 6.86 13.28
C ALA A 254 -14.07 5.87 12.87
N PRO A 255 -15.22 5.81 13.53
CA PRO A 255 -16.37 5.05 13.04
C PRO A 255 -16.78 5.50 11.61
N LEU A 256 -17.38 4.58 10.84
CA LEU A 256 -17.82 4.87 9.47
C LEU A 256 -18.81 6.04 9.41
N ASP A 257 -19.70 6.16 10.40
CA ASP A 257 -20.70 7.22 10.46
C ASP A 257 -20.06 8.60 10.46
N VAL A 258 -18.88 8.76 11.09
CA VAL A 258 -18.13 10.03 11.06
C VAL A 258 -17.74 10.40 9.62
N LEU A 259 -17.35 9.43 8.78
CA LEU A 259 -17.10 9.70 7.36
C LEU A 259 -18.39 10.05 6.62
N LEU A 260 -19.48 9.35 6.91
CA LEU A 260 -20.78 9.60 6.27
C LEU A 260 -21.31 10.99 6.60
N ASP A 261 -21.06 11.49 7.81
CA ASP A 261 -21.43 12.84 8.22
C ASP A 261 -20.50 13.90 7.60
N LEU A 262 -19.19 13.75 7.74
CA LEU A 262 -18.18 14.75 7.35
C LEU A 262 -17.85 14.72 5.83
N GLY A 263 -18.00 13.60 5.16
CA GLY A 263 -17.55 13.44 3.79
C GLY A 263 -16.05 13.72 3.65
N SER A 264 -15.69 14.60 2.74
CA SER A 264 -14.28 14.95 2.49
C SER A 264 -13.57 15.60 3.69
N GLU A 265 -14.30 16.20 4.61
CA GLU A 265 -13.75 16.79 5.84
C GLU A 265 -13.23 15.74 6.82
N ILE A 266 -13.45 14.45 6.58
CA ILE A 266 -12.82 13.36 7.34
C ILE A 266 -11.31 13.54 7.47
N THR A 267 -10.67 14.15 6.48
CA THR A 267 -9.23 14.44 6.52
C THR A 267 -8.82 15.54 7.48
N ALA A 268 -9.76 16.27 8.06
CA ALA A 268 -9.52 17.25 9.12
C ALA A 268 -9.58 16.63 10.54
N THR A 269 -9.96 15.36 10.66
CA THR A 269 -9.99 14.69 11.98
C THR A 269 -8.59 14.34 12.47
N ASP A 270 -8.44 14.21 13.79
CA ASP A 270 -7.13 14.00 14.45
C ASP A 270 -6.29 12.89 13.86
N PRO A 271 -6.82 11.67 13.53
CA PRO A 271 -6.01 10.61 12.93
C PRO A 271 -5.37 11.00 11.59
N PHE A 272 -6.10 11.77 10.78
CA PHE A 272 -5.63 12.23 9.48
C PHE A 272 -4.65 13.39 9.61
N VAL A 273 -4.88 14.32 10.52
CA VAL A 273 -3.96 15.41 10.84
C VAL A 273 -2.64 14.84 11.35
N ALA A 274 -2.69 13.97 12.35
CA ALA A 274 -1.51 13.32 12.93
C ALA A 274 -0.68 12.52 11.93
N ALA A 275 -1.34 11.92 10.91
CA ALA A 275 -0.64 11.18 9.85
C ALA A 275 0.18 12.08 8.91
N ARG A 276 -0.07 13.40 8.92
CA ARG A 276 0.62 14.41 8.09
C ARG A 276 1.64 15.22 8.86
N GLU A 277 1.59 15.19 10.19
CA GLU A 277 2.47 16.00 11.02
C GLU A 277 3.95 15.63 10.85
N VAL A 278 4.75 16.68 10.63
CA VAL A 278 6.21 16.56 10.61
C VAL A 278 6.71 16.62 12.05
N PRO A 279 7.49 15.59 12.50
CA PRO A 279 8.04 15.60 13.86
C PRO A 279 8.85 16.86 14.15
N PRO A 280 8.80 17.41 15.37
CA PRO A 280 9.56 18.61 15.73
C PRO A 280 11.04 18.52 15.38
N ALA A 281 11.69 17.38 15.64
CA ALA A 281 13.09 17.16 15.31
C ALA A 281 13.40 17.11 13.80
N CYS A 282 12.37 17.06 12.93
CA CYS A 282 12.55 17.01 11.49
C CYS A 282 12.27 18.38 10.80
N ARG A 283 11.77 19.40 11.52
CA ARG A 283 11.31 20.67 10.92
C ARG A 283 12.42 21.40 10.19
N ASP A 284 13.62 21.43 10.76
CA ASP A 284 14.79 22.12 10.21
C ASP A 284 15.67 21.20 9.35
N CYS A 285 15.23 19.96 9.08
CA CYS A 285 15.96 19.02 8.26
C CYS A 285 15.85 19.37 6.77
N ALA A 286 16.96 19.34 6.05
CA ALA A 286 17.00 19.61 4.60
C ALA A 286 16.06 18.70 3.77
N PHE A 287 15.70 17.54 4.29
CA PHE A 287 14.82 16.57 3.64
C PHE A 287 13.37 16.63 4.11
N ALA A 288 13.02 17.54 5.03
CA ALA A 288 11.68 17.60 5.65
C ALA A 288 10.56 17.70 4.62
N SER A 289 10.71 18.53 3.59
CA SER A 289 9.73 18.72 2.52
C SER A 289 9.48 17.46 1.68
N THR A 290 10.45 16.57 1.58
CA THR A 290 10.35 15.33 0.78
C THR A 290 9.90 14.15 1.62
N CYS A 291 10.48 13.95 2.82
CA CYS A 291 10.19 12.76 3.63
C CYS A 291 9.16 12.98 4.73
N GLY A 292 8.89 14.23 5.17
CA GLY A 292 7.91 14.54 6.23
C GLY A 292 8.18 13.82 7.55
N GLY A 293 9.44 13.46 7.84
CA GLY A 293 9.81 12.65 9.02
C GLY A 293 9.65 11.14 8.83
N GLY A 294 9.43 10.65 7.61
CA GLY A 294 9.28 9.24 7.27
C GLY A 294 7.84 8.72 7.34
N CYS A 295 7.68 7.41 7.48
CA CYS A 295 6.36 6.78 7.51
C CYS A 295 5.63 7.04 8.85
N ALA A 296 4.52 7.81 8.81
CA ALA A 296 3.73 8.10 10.01
C ALA A 296 3.12 6.84 10.64
N GLY A 297 2.68 5.86 9.83
CA GLY A 297 2.16 4.59 10.32
C GLY A 297 3.22 3.82 11.12
N ARG A 298 4.46 3.78 10.65
CA ARG A 298 5.59 3.15 11.35
C ARG A 298 5.90 3.84 12.67
N ARG A 299 5.96 5.18 12.66
CA ARG A 299 6.16 5.99 13.86
C ARG A 299 5.03 5.79 14.88
N ARG A 300 3.78 5.70 14.40
CA ARG A 300 2.61 5.47 15.25
C ARG A 300 2.63 4.11 15.94
N LEU A 301 3.03 3.06 15.22
CA LEU A 301 3.10 1.69 15.76
C LEU A 301 4.14 1.53 16.88
N ILE A 302 5.17 2.34 16.91
CA ILE A 302 6.20 2.37 17.98
C ILE A 302 5.97 3.51 18.97
N GLU A 303 4.77 4.11 18.98
CA GLU A 303 4.38 5.22 19.88
C GLU A 303 5.33 6.44 19.84
N ALA A 304 5.89 6.73 18.67
CA ALA A 304 6.90 7.77 18.45
C ALA A 304 6.54 8.71 17.30
N LEU A 305 5.26 9.16 17.24
CA LEU A 305 4.81 10.09 16.19
C LEU A 305 5.56 11.42 16.18
N ASP A 306 6.02 11.89 17.34
CA ASP A 306 6.79 13.11 17.54
C ASP A 306 8.28 12.95 17.19
N LYS A 307 8.74 11.74 16.87
CA LYS A 307 10.14 11.43 16.56
C LYS A 307 10.33 11.11 15.08
N PRO A 308 11.56 11.24 14.55
CA PRO A 308 11.89 10.76 13.21
C PRO A 308 11.66 9.25 13.07
N ASP A 309 11.42 8.84 11.83
CA ASP A 309 11.33 7.42 11.47
C ASP A 309 12.58 6.63 11.91
N PRO A 310 12.45 5.42 12.47
CA PRO A 310 13.59 4.61 12.96
C PRO A 310 14.61 4.26 11.88
N TYR A 311 14.24 4.31 10.60
CA TYR A 311 15.14 4.08 9.47
C TYR A 311 15.77 5.37 8.92
N CYS A 312 15.56 6.53 9.57
CA CYS A 312 16.12 7.80 9.11
C CYS A 312 17.65 7.81 9.20
N PRO A 313 18.40 7.99 8.10
CA PRO A 313 19.86 8.00 8.14
C PRO A 313 20.41 9.29 8.76
N VAL A 314 19.70 10.42 8.64
CA VAL A 314 20.15 11.72 9.13
C VAL A 314 20.31 11.72 10.66
N VAL A 315 19.36 11.13 11.39
CA VAL A 315 19.46 11.03 12.86
C VAL A 315 20.54 10.07 13.34
N ARG A 316 21.11 9.27 12.43
CA ARG A 316 22.26 8.40 12.70
C ARG A 316 23.61 9.03 12.31
N GLY A 317 23.61 10.33 12.04
CA GLY A 317 24.84 11.10 11.79
C GLY A 317 25.31 11.14 10.34
N GLY A 318 24.48 10.71 9.37
CA GLY A 318 24.87 10.78 7.95
C GLY A 318 23.71 10.70 6.98
N GLY A 319 23.96 11.06 5.72
CA GLY A 319 23.10 10.73 4.60
C GLY A 319 23.39 9.32 4.08
N ARG A 320 22.39 8.69 3.45
CA ARG A 320 22.58 7.42 2.74
C ARG A 320 22.03 7.57 1.31
N PRO A 321 22.78 8.27 0.44
CA PRO A 321 22.30 8.55 -0.93
C PRO A 321 22.09 7.23 -1.68
N LEU A 322 20.93 7.14 -2.36
CA LEU A 322 20.59 5.99 -3.19
C LEU A 322 20.77 6.35 -4.67
N SER A 323 21.51 5.53 -5.39
CA SER A 323 21.54 5.58 -6.85
C SER A 323 20.32 4.89 -7.41
N VAL A 324 19.41 5.66 -8.00
CA VAL A 324 18.16 5.15 -8.55
C VAL A 324 18.04 5.58 -10.01
N HIS A 325 17.84 4.61 -10.89
CA HIS A 325 17.42 4.87 -12.26
C HIS A 325 15.88 4.87 -12.32
N MET A 326 15.31 5.98 -12.80
CA MET A 326 13.86 6.09 -13.01
C MET A 326 13.53 5.59 -14.42
N ALA A 327 12.63 4.61 -14.49
CA ALA A 327 12.11 4.14 -15.77
C ALA A 327 11.35 5.28 -16.48
N THR A 328 11.51 5.35 -17.80
CA THR A 328 10.70 6.25 -18.62
C THR A 328 9.23 5.85 -18.50
N SER A 329 8.44 6.82 -18.08
CA SER A 329 6.99 6.84 -17.85
C SER A 329 6.19 5.60 -18.26
N ARG A 330 5.79 4.80 -17.27
CA ARG A 330 4.66 3.89 -17.38
C ARG A 330 3.52 4.45 -16.53
N GLU A 331 2.33 4.59 -17.10
CA GLU A 331 1.16 4.94 -16.29
C GLU A 331 0.84 3.76 -15.36
N LEU A 332 0.88 4.01 -14.06
CA LEU A 332 0.48 3.02 -13.07
C LEU A 332 -1.01 3.20 -12.78
N PRO A 333 -1.82 2.13 -12.82
CA PRO A 333 -3.24 2.20 -12.46
C PRO A 333 -3.46 2.74 -11.04
N LYS A 334 -2.50 2.52 -10.15
CA LYS A 334 -2.54 2.93 -8.75
C LYS A 334 -1.30 3.78 -8.41
N THR A 335 -1.32 5.05 -8.75
CA THR A 335 -0.17 5.95 -8.59
C THR A 335 0.01 6.51 -7.19
N GLU A 336 -1.01 6.49 -6.33
CA GLU A 336 -1.04 7.27 -5.08
C GLU A 336 -1.05 6.42 -3.80
N SER A 337 -0.67 5.15 -3.89
CA SER A 337 -0.40 4.36 -2.69
C SER A 337 0.82 4.96 -1.98
N ALA A 338 0.59 5.60 -0.86
CA ALA A 338 1.66 6.09 0.00
C ALA A 338 2.54 4.93 0.48
N CYS A 339 3.81 5.21 0.76
CA CYS A 339 4.77 4.26 1.34
C CYS A 339 5.07 3.01 0.51
N THR A 340 4.84 3.02 -0.80
CA THR A 340 5.20 1.91 -1.69
C THR A 340 6.26 2.33 -2.69
N THR A 341 7.10 1.39 -3.08
CA THR A 341 8.06 1.55 -4.18
C THR A 341 7.69 0.57 -5.28
N VAL A 342 7.62 1.03 -6.52
CA VAL A 342 7.27 0.22 -7.68
C VAL A 342 8.43 0.20 -8.64
N VAL A 343 8.87 -1.00 -9.02
CA VAL A 343 10.03 -1.21 -9.87
C VAL A 343 9.70 -2.16 -11.03
N MET A 344 10.55 -2.13 -12.06
CA MET A 344 10.62 -3.10 -13.12
C MET A 344 12.04 -3.65 -13.15
N ALA A 345 12.22 -4.98 -13.24
CA ALA A 345 13.53 -5.58 -13.44
C ALA A 345 14.12 -5.11 -14.79
N ARG A 346 15.44 -4.92 -14.80
CA ARG A 346 16.21 -4.62 -16.02
C ARG A 346 16.42 -5.84 -16.87
#